data_496b2167b9443fe0819afc9ca6824c11
#
_entry.id   496b2167b9443fe0819afc9ca6824c11
#
_cell.length_a   1.000
_cell.length_b   1.000
_cell.length_c   1.000
_cell.angle_alpha   90.00
_cell.angle_beta   90.00
_cell.angle_gamma   90.00
#
_symmetry.space_group_name_H-M   'P 1'
#
loop_
_entity.id
_entity.type
_entity.pdbx_description
1 polymer ?
#
loop_
_entity_poly.entity_id
_entity_poly.type
_entity_poly.pdbx_seq_one_letter_code
_entity_poly.pdbx_strand_id
1 'polypeptide(L)'
;MSNDENPSRVGAPLTSSLHDRGLSSEIGWTKVQGSEEKKAQWQRMRRENNRSRVRNLQDRNLINALNQLNVFLSNLQISPAFAKTLKESTSELYRKALSGNLIQGRSIEGIMAACLFINCREAHTPRFLDEIEEATGVRKAAISKYVKMTKHIYL
;
A
#
# COMPACT_ATOMS: atom_id res chain seq x y z
N MET A 1 -35.84 -30.54 5.03
CA MET A 1 -35.58 -29.26 5.70
C MET A 1 -34.33 -28.66 5.08
N SER A 2 -34.50 -27.83 4.09
CA SER A 2 -33.42 -27.11 3.45
C SER A 2 -33.09 -25.90 4.31
N ASN A 3 -31.98 -25.94 5.01
CA ASN A 3 -31.39 -24.73 5.59
C ASN A 3 -30.91 -23.85 4.42
N ASP A 4 -31.74 -22.94 3.99
CA ASP A 4 -31.31 -21.77 3.22
C ASP A 4 -30.47 -20.87 4.17
N GLU A 5 -29.26 -21.26 4.41
CA GLU A 5 -28.25 -20.36 4.94
C GLU A 5 -28.01 -19.31 3.85
N ASN A 6 -28.73 -18.22 3.98
CA ASN A 6 -28.50 -17.01 3.20
C ASN A 6 -27.03 -16.59 3.46
N PRO A 7 -26.09 -16.80 2.51
CA PRO A 7 -24.73 -16.43 2.76
C PRO A 7 -24.70 -14.92 2.96
N SER A 8 -24.48 -14.49 4.19
CA SER A 8 -24.29 -13.08 4.50
C SER A 8 -23.21 -12.56 3.55
N ARG A 9 -23.56 -11.61 2.69
CA ARG A 9 -22.62 -10.97 1.77
C ARG A 9 -21.64 -10.15 2.59
N VAL A 10 -20.60 -10.81 3.06
CA VAL A 10 -19.49 -10.16 3.73
C VAL A 10 -18.59 -9.58 2.65
N GLY A 11 -18.31 -8.28 2.72
CA GLY A 11 -17.35 -7.62 1.83
C GLY A 11 -15.94 -8.21 2.01
N ALA A 12 -15.05 -7.88 1.08
CA ALA A 12 -13.64 -8.24 1.21
C ALA A 12 -13.05 -7.73 2.54
N PRO A 13 -12.10 -8.45 3.15
CA PRO A 13 -11.46 -8.01 4.39
C PRO A 13 -10.73 -6.68 4.17
N LEU A 14 -10.71 -5.84 5.21
CA LEU A 14 -9.94 -4.60 5.20
C LEU A 14 -8.45 -4.90 5.05
N THR A 15 -7.77 -4.13 4.20
CA THR A 15 -6.34 -4.25 3.98
C THR A 15 -5.64 -2.90 4.09
N SER A 16 -4.53 -2.84 4.80
CA SER A 16 -3.70 -1.63 4.90
C SER A 16 -2.89 -1.35 3.62
N SER A 17 -2.78 -2.33 2.73
CA SER A 17 -2.04 -2.23 1.48
C SER A 17 -2.75 -1.43 0.38
N LEU A 18 -4.01 -1.06 0.58
CA LEU A 18 -4.76 -0.15 -0.29
C LEU A 18 -4.98 1.20 0.40
N HIS A 19 -4.91 2.31 -0.34
CA HIS A 19 -5.04 3.65 0.24
C HIS A 19 -6.36 3.86 0.99
N ASP A 20 -7.45 3.27 0.49
CA ASP A 20 -8.81 3.32 1.04
C ASP A 20 -9.17 2.09 1.88
N ARG A 21 -8.20 1.23 2.18
CA ARG A 21 -8.37 -0.06 2.86
C ARG A 21 -9.34 -1.02 2.17
N GLY A 22 -9.64 -0.79 0.89
CA GLY A 22 -10.61 -1.57 0.12
C GLY A 22 -12.07 -1.18 0.37
N LEU A 23 -12.32 -0.04 1.02
CA LEU A 23 -13.67 0.41 1.35
C LEU A 23 -14.41 1.06 0.17
N SER A 24 -13.68 1.56 -0.84
CA SER A 24 -14.31 2.16 -2.02
C SER A 24 -14.87 1.10 -2.95
N SER A 25 -16.02 1.40 -3.54
CA SER A 25 -16.59 0.56 -4.60
C SER A 25 -15.79 0.72 -5.90
N GLU A 26 -15.59 -0.38 -6.60
CA GLU A 26 -14.98 -0.39 -7.93
C GLU A 26 -16.04 -0.70 -8.99
N ILE A 27 -16.02 0.06 -10.08
CA ILE A 27 -16.83 -0.26 -11.26
C ILE A 27 -16.13 -1.37 -12.02
N GLY A 28 -16.63 -2.60 -11.84
CA GLY A 28 -16.04 -3.81 -12.41
C GLY A 28 -16.09 -3.83 -13.95
N TRP A 29 -15.20 -4.61 -14.53
CA TRP A 29 -15.16 -4.90 -15.96
C TRP A 29 -16.08 -6.07 -16.27
N THR A 30 -17.37 -5.87 -16.16
CA THR A 30 -18.30 -6.78 -16.83
C THR A 30 -18.22 -6.54 -18.33
N LYS A 31 -18.26 -7.60 -19.14
CA LYS A 31 -18.32 -7.48 -20.59
C LYS A 31 -19.49 -6.58 -20.96
N VAL A 32 -19.23 -5.30 -21.18
CA VAL A 32 -20.25 -4.36 -21.65
C VAL A 32 -20.56 -4.73 -23.09
N GLN A 33 -21.56 -5.56 -23.27
CA GLN A 33 -22.14 -5.82 -24.58
C GLN A 33 -22.94 -4.58 -24.96
N GLY A 34 -22.48 -3.85 -25.96
CA GLY A 34 -23.18 -2.65 -26.40
C GLY A 34 -22.39 -1.84 -27.43
N SER A 35 -23.04 -0.80 -27.94
CA SER A 35 -22.45 0.14 -28.87
C SER A 35 -21.20 0.82 -28.28
N GLU A 36 -20.35 1.35 -29.16
CA GLU A 36 -19.14 2.09 -28.75
C GLU A 36 -19.44 3.28 -27.83
N GLU A 37 -20.63 3.88 -27.99
CA GLU A 37 -21.11 4.96 -27.11
C GLU A 37 -21.29 4.50 -25.65
N LYS A 38 -21.86 3.30 -25.44
CA LYS A 38 -22.01 2.72 -24.09
C LYS A 38 -20.67 2.37 -23.47
N LYS A 39 -19.72 1.88 -24.26
CA LYS A 39 -18.35 1.62 -23.80
C LYS A 39 -17.65 2.91 -23.39
N ALA A 40 -17.80 3.96 -24.19
CA ALA A 40 -17.21 5.28 -23.90
C ALA A 40 -17.81 5.90 -22.63
N GLN A 41 -19.14 5.82 -22.47
CA GLN A 41 -19.83 6.29 -21.26
C GLN A 41 -19.35 5.54 -20.01
N TRP A 42 -19.21 4.22 -20.11
CA TRP A 42 -18.74 3.38 -19.01
C TRP A 42 -17.28 3.71 -18.63
N GLN A 43 -16.40 3.90 -19.62
CA GLN A 43 -15.02 4.32 -19.37
C GLN A 43 -14.91 5.70 -18.71
N ARG A 44 -15.84 6.62 -19.08
CA ARG A 44 -15.94 7.93 -18.44
C ARG A 44 -16.35 7.80 -16.98
N MET A 45 -17.39 7.05 -16.68
CA MET A 45 -17.85 6.78 -15.31
C MET A 45 -16.74 6.16 -14.45
N ARG A 46 -16.00 5.19 -14.99
CA ARG A 46 -14.88 4.57 -14.30
C ARG A 46 -13.76 5.58 -13.99
N ARG A 47 -13.42 6.45 -14.94
CA ARG A 47 -12.43 7.52 -14.72
C ARG A 47 -12.89 8.50 -13.64
N GLU A 48 -14.14 8.89 -13.65
CA GLU A 48 -14.71 9.80 -12.64
C GLU A 48 -14.74 9.14 -11.26
N ASN A 49 -15.14 7.88 -11.18
CA ASN A 49 -15.10 7.11 -9.94
C ASN A 49 -13.67 7.02 -9.38
N ASN A 50 -12.69 6.70 -10.21
CA ASN A 50 -11.30 6.64 -9.77
C ASN A 50 -10.76 7.99 -9.30
N ARG A 51 -11.17 9.10 -9.92
CA ARG A 51 -10.82 10.45 -9.47
C ARG A 51 -11.45 10.80 -8.13
N SER A 52 -12.69 10.39 -7.88
CA SER A 52 -13.39 10.67 -6.63
C SER A 52 -12.81 9.88 -5.44
N ARG A 53 -12.12 8.75 -5.69
CA ARG A 53 -11.44 7.96 -4.65
C ARG A 53 -10.23 8.65 -4.05
N VAL A 54 -9.61 9.59 -4.78
CA VAL A 54 -8.40 10.30 -4.35
C VAL A 54 -8.79 11.74 -4.02
N ARG A 55 -9.10 12.01 -2.75
CA ARG A 55 -9.62 13.31 -2.31
C ARG A 55 -8.54 14.28 -1.84
N ASN A 56 -7.44 13.78 -1.27
CA ASN A 56 -6.45 14.58 -0.57
C ASN A 56 -5.03 14.38 -1.10
N LEU A 57 -4.14 15.34 -0.83
CA LEU A 57 -2.70 15.19 -1.07
C LEU A 57 -2.10 14.01 -0.28
N GLN A 58 -2.64 13.74 0.91
CA GLN A 58 -2.24 12.59 1.73
C GLN A 58 -2.58 11.25 1.05
N ASP A 59 -3.75 11.15 0.41
CA ASP A 59 -4.13 9.94 -0.34
C ASP A 59 -3.20 9.71 -1.53
N ARG A 60 -2.84 10.77 -2.26
CA ARG A 60 -1.86 10.68 -3.36
C ARG A 60 -0.49 10.23 -2.88
N ASN A 61 -0.04 10.81 -1.76
CA ASN A 61 1.21 10.42 -1.13
C ASN A 61 1.19 8.94 -0.76
N LEU A 62 0.12 8.49 -0.10
CA LEU A 62 -0.05 7.09 0.31
C LEU A 62 -0.10 6.14 -0.90
N ILE A 63 -0.81 6.48 -1.97
CA ILE A 63 -0.85 5.68 -3.20
C ILE A 63 0.57 5.54 -3.79
N ASN A 64 1.31 6.63 -3.90
CA ASN A 64 2.68 6.61 -4.41
C ASN A 64 3.58 5.75 -3.52
N ALA A 65 3.48 5.90 -2.21
CA ALA A 65 4.24 5.13 -1.24
C ALA A 65 3.94 3.61 -1.33
N LEU A 66 2.68 3.23 -1.45
CA LEU A 66 2.28 1.83 -1.60
C LEU A 66 2.74 1.23 -2.93
N ASN A 67 2.74 2.01 -4.00
CA ASN A 67 3.30 1.58 -5.28
C ASN A 67 4.81 1.35 -5.18
N GLN A 68 5.55 2.25 -4.52
CA GLN A 68 6.98 2.07 -4.25
C GLN A 68 7.25 0.82 -3.41
N LEU A 69 6.42 0.57 -2.39
CA LEU A 69 6.53 -0.64 -1.57
C LEU A 69 6.41 -1.91 -2.42
N ASN A 70 5.48 -1.96 -3.38
CA ASN A 70 5.35 -3.11 -4.28
C ASN A 70 6.63 -3.35 -5.09
N VAL A 71 7.25 -2.28 -5.59
CA VAL A 71 8.53 -2.36 -6.32
C VAL A 71 9.64 -2.87 -5.41
N PHE A 72 9.75 -2.34 -4.20
CA PHE A 72 10.77 -2.75 -3.23
C PHE A 72 10.65 -4.23 -2.84
N LEU A 73 9.43 -4.71 -2.60
CA LEU A 73 9.17 -6.11 -2.29
C LEU A 73 9.51 -7.04 -3.45
N SER A 74 9.25 -6.60 -4.68
CA SER A 74 9.64 -7.35 -5.89
C SER A 74 11.16 -7.48 -6.01
N ASN A 75 11.89 -6.41 -5.70
CA ASN A 75 13.35 -6.40 -5.76
C ASN A 75 14.01 -7.25 -4.66
N LEU A 76 13.38 -7.38 -3.50
CA LEU A 76 13.89 -8.17 -2.37
C LEU A 76 13.78 -9.69 -2.56
N GLN A 77 13.13 -10.18 -3.61
CA GLN A 77 12.99 -11.62 -3.91
C GLN A 77 12.50 -12.46 -2.70
N ILE A 78 11.45 -11.99 -2.03
CA ILE A 78 10.85 -12.65 -0.88
C ILE A 78 9.76 -13.62 -1.35
N SER A 79 9.51 -14.69 -0.57
CA SER A 79 8.39 -15.60 -0.85
C SER A 79 7.05 -14.86 -0.88
N PRO A 80 6.11 -15.20 -1.78
CA PRO A 80 4.84 -14.47 -1.94
C PRO A 80 4.01 -14.37 -0.66
N ALA A 81 3.96 -15.43 0.14
CA ALA A 81 3.22 -15.47 1.39
C ALA A 81 3.80 -14.48 2.42
N PHE A 82 5.13 -14.46 2.55
CA PHE A 82 5.82 -13.54 3.46
C PHE A 82 5.76 -12.09 2.96
N ALA A 83 5.88 -11.87 1.65
CA ALA A 83 5.74 -10.55 1.03
C ALA A 83 4.38 -9.92 1.33
N LYS A 84 3.30 -10.70 1.35
CA LYS A 84 1.96 -10.23 1.70
C LYS A 84 1.89 -9.72 3.14
N THR A 85 2.39 -10.49 4.09
CA THR A 85 2.41 -10.12 5.51
C THR A 85 3.28 -8.88 5.74
N LEU A 86 4.46 -8.85 5.12
CA LEU A 86 5.38 -7.73 5.22
C LEU A 86 4.81 -6.46 4.58
N LYS A 87 4.08 -6.58 3.47
CA LYS A 87 3.39 -5.48 2.83
C LYS A 87 2.33 -4.87 3.75
N GLU A 88 1.51 -5.69 4.40
CA GLU A 88 0.48 -5.21 5.33
C GLU A 88 1.09 -4.44 6.51
N SER A 89 2.05 -5.05 7.21
CA SER A 89 2.69 -4.41 8.38
C SER A 89 3.44 -3.14 8.00
N THR A 90 4.14 -3.13 6.86
CA THR A 90 4.86 -1.93 6.38
C THR A 90 3.89 -0.82 5.98
N SER A 91 2.78 -1.15 5.32
CA SER A 91 1.75 -0.19 4.97
C SER A 91 1.11 0.45 6.21
N GLU A 92 0.87 -0.34 7.25
CA GLU A 92 0.32 0.15 8.51
C GLU A 92 1.30 1.09 9.23
N LEU A 93 2.58 0.74 9.29
CA LEU A 93 3.60 1.59 9.89
C LEU A 93 3.75 2.91 9.12
N TYR A 94 3.71 2.86 7.78
CA TYR A 94 3.74 4.06 6.96
C TYR A 94 2.52 4.97 7.20
N ARG A 95 1.32 4.39 7.37
CA ARG A 95 0.11 5.16 7.73
C ARG A 95 0.26 5.87 9.06
N LYS A 96 0.84 5.22 10.05
CA LYS A 96 1.16 5.85 11.35
C LYS A 96 2.15 7.01 11.18
N ALA A 97 3.18 6.83 10.37
CA ALA A 97 4.13 7.89 10.04
C ALA A 97 3.48 9.07 9.31
N LEU A 98 2.55 8.81 8.41
CA LEU A 98 1.78 9.81 7.67
C LEU A 98 0.87 10.61 8.61
N SER A 99 0.13 9.96 9.48
CA SER A 99 -0.73 10.61 10.48
C SER A 99 0.07 11.41 11.53
N GLY A 100 1.28 10.99 11.84
CA GLY A 100 2.21 11.72 12.71
C GLY A 100 2.98 12.86 12.02
N ASN A 101 2.64 13.23 10.78
CA ASN A 101 3.30 14.27 9.99
C ASN A 101 4.82 14.09 9.78
N LEU A 102 5.34 12.87 9.94
CA LEU A 102 6.77 12.61 9.74
C LEU A 102 7.21 12.72 8.28
N ILE A 103 6.28 12.68 7.35
CA ILE A 103 6.56 12.62 5.92
C ILE A 103 6.74 14.02 5.33
N GLN A 104 6.20 15.04 5.99
CA GLN A 104 6.23 16.41 5.49
C GLN A 104 7.68 16.91 5.30
N GLY A 105 8.00 17.34 4.07
CA GLY A 105 9.33 17.81 3.70
C GLY A 105 10.40 16.72 3.59
N ARG A 106 10.02 15.44 3.53
CA ARG A 106 10.95 14.30 3.45
C ARG A 106 10.64 13.40 2.25
N SER A 107 11.61 12.55 1.90
CA SER A 107 11.44 11.57 0.80
C SER A 107 10.45 10.48 1.19
N ILE A 108 9.42 10.29 0.39
CA ILE A 108 8.44 9.19 0.53
C ILE A 108 9.16 7.84 0.47
N GLU A 109 10.06 7.70 -0.51
CA GLU A 109 10.84 6.46 -0.72
C GLU A 109 11.72 6.15 0.48
N GLY A 110 12.39 7.18 1.03
CA GLY A 110 13.27 7.03 2.19
C GLY A 110 12.54 6.57 3.44
N ILE A 111 11.35 7.13 3.72
CA ILE A 111 10.54 6.73 4.86
C ILE A 111 9.94 5.34 4.64
N MET A 112 9.48 5.02 3.42
CA MET A 112 8.98 3.70 3.09
C MET A 112 10.08 2.63 3.23
N ALA A 113 11.29 2.90 2.78
CA ALA A 113 12.45 2.01 2.95
C ALA A 113 12.78 1.78 4.43
N ALA A 114 12.69 2.83 5.26
CA ALA A 114 12.88 2.72 6.71
C ALA A 114 11.78 1.86 7.37
N CYS A 115 10.52 2.06 7.00
CA CYS A 115 9.41 1.24 7.47
C CYS A 115 9.58 -0.23 7.08
N LEU A 116 10.01 -0.50 5.86
CA LEU A 116 10.30 -1.85 5.37
C LEU A 116 11.42 -2.50 6.17
N PHE A 117 12.52 -1.78 6.42
CA PHE A 117 13.64 -2.26 7.21
C PHE A 117 13.23 -2.63 8.65
N ILE A 118 12.44 -1.78 9.30
CA ILE A 118 11.92 -2.04 10.65
C ILE A 118 11.08 -3.32 10.67
N ASN A 119 10.14 -3.46 9.74
CA ASN A 119 9.24 -4.62 9.69
C ASN A 119 9.97 -5.92 9.32
N CYS A 120 11.01 -5.88 8.50
CA CYS A 120 11.86 -7.04 8.26
C CYS A 120 12.50 -7.56 9.55
N ARG A 121 12.94 -6.66 10.44
CA ARG A 121 13.50 -7.04 11.75
C ARG A 121 12.44 -7.61 12.69
N GLU A 122 11.25 -7.00 12.74
CA GLU A 122 10.14 -7.46 13.57
C GLU A 122 9.61 -8.83 13.14
N ALA A 123 9.59 -9.07 11.84
CA ALA A 123 9.19 -10.35 11.27
C ALA A 123 10.25 -11.48 11.42
N HIS A 124 11.31 -11.26 12.23
CA HIS A 124 12.41 -12.20 12.43
C HIS A 124 13.15 -12.63 11.14
N THR A 125 13.06 -11.83 10.11
CA THR A 125 13.80 -11.99 8.85
C THR A 125 14.63 -10.73 8.59
N PRO A 126 15.62 -10.44 9.44
CA PRO A 126 16.39 -9.23 9.33
C PRO A 126 17.14 -9.18 7.98
N ARG A 127 17.08 -8.03 7.34
CA ARG A 127 17.85 -7.72 6.13
C ARG A 127 18.92 -6.70 6.47
N PHE A 128 20.06 -6.80 5.81
CA PHE A 128 21.11 -5.81 5.95
C PHE A 128 20.71 -4.49 5.26
N LEU A 129 21.25 -3.38 5.77
CA LEU A 129 20.99 -2.07 5.16
C LEU A 129 21.46 -1.99 3.71
N ASP A 130 22.51 -2.71 3.37
CA ASP A 130 23.04 -2.75 2.01
C ASP A 130 22.07 -3.48 1.06
N GLU A 131 21.40 -4.54 1.51
CA GLU A 131 20.35 -5.24 0.75
C GLU A 131 19.13 -4.33 0.52
N ILE A 132 18.74 -3.58 1.55
CA ILE A 132 17.63 -2.62 1.43
C ILE A 132 18.02 -1.44 0.52
N GLU A 133 19.25 -0.96 0.58
CA GLU A 133 19.76 0.07 -0.34
C GLU A 133 19.71 -0.41 -1.77
N GLU A 134 20.16 -1.63 -2.05
CA GLU A 134 20.12 -2.23 -3.39
C GLU A 134 18.67 -2.41 -3.90
N ALA A 135 17.76 -2.87 -3.05
CA ALA A 135 16.37 -3.10 -3.41
C ALA A 135 15.55 -1.81 -3.61
N THR A 136 15.87 -0.76 -2.86
CA THR A 136 15.09 0.49 -2.84
C THR A 136 15.75 1.64 -3.61
N GLY A 137 17.07 1.57 -3.83
CA GLY A 137 17.84 2.67 -4.39
C GLY A 137 18.08 3.84 -3.41
N VAL A 138 17.66 3.71 -2.16
CA VAL A 138 17.80 4.73 -1.13
C VAL A 138 19.09 4.48 -0.34
N ARG A 139 19.93 5.51 -0.19
CA ARG A 139 21.20 5.40 0.52
C ARG A 139 21.01 4.95 1.96
N LYS A 140 21.83 4.00 2.43
CA LYS A 140 21.79 3.45 3.80
C LYS A 140 21.85 4.52 4.90
N ALA A 141 22.57 5.61 4.68
CA ALA A 141 22.63 6.74 5.61
C ALA A 141 21.25 7.41 5.78
N ALA A 142 20.51 7.59 4.69
CA ALA A 142 19.16 8.12 4.71
C ALA A 142 18.19 7.15 5.40
N ILE A 143 18.28 5.86 5.08
CA ILE A 143 17.46 4.81 5.72
C ILE A 143 17.69 4.82 7.24
N SER A 144 18.96 4.82 7.70
CA SER A 144 19.31 4.87 9.12
C SER A 144 18.75 6.11 9.82
N LYS A 145 18.81 7.27 9.16
CA LYS A 145 18.24 8.51 9.68
C LYS A 145 16.72 8.38 9.88
N TYR A 146 16.02 7.89 8.86
CA TYR A 146 14.56 7.73 8.93
C TYR A 146 14.14 6.63 9.90
N VAL A 147 14.89 5.54 10.03
CA VAL A 147 14.65 4.50 11.05
C VAL A 147 14.69 5.09 12.45
N LYS A 148 15.67 5.93 12.77
CA LYS A 148 15.74 6.60 14.08
C LYS A 148 14.54 7.48 14.34
N MET A 149 14.04 8.18 13.33
CA MET A 149 12.86 9.04 13.44
C MET A 149 11.57 8.24 13.59
N THR A 150 11.44 7.14 12.86
CA THR A 150 10.23 6.29 12.89
C THR A 150 10.12 5.46 14.17
N LYS A 151 11.24 5.15 14.82
CA LYS A 151 11.24 4.42 16.10
C LYS A 151 10.36 5.07 17.17
N HIS A 152 10.28 6.40 17.21
CA HIS A 152 9.45 7.11 18.19
C HIS A 152 7.93 6.92 17.99
N ILE A 153 7.52 6.46 16.80
CA ILE A 153 6.10 6.17 16.52
C ILE A 153 5.81 4.69 16.72
N TYR A 154 6.84 3.86 16.56
CA TYR A 154 6.72 2.42 16.66
C TYR A 154 6.66 1.95 18.13
N LEU A 155 7.36 2.61 19.00
CA LEU A 155 7.35 2.39 20.44
C LEU A 155 6.24 3.17 21.13
#